data_16e101a3c84b0a1dca94a760223a4707
#
_entry.id   16e101a3c84b0a1dca94a760223a4707
#
_cell.length_a   1.000
_cell.length_b   1.000
_cell.length_c   1.000
_cell.angle_alpha   90.00
_cell.angle_beta   90.00
_cell.angle_gamma   90.00
#
_symmetry.space_group_name_H-M   'P 1'
#
loop_
_entity.id
_entity.type
_entity.pdbx_description
1 polymer ?
#
loop_
_entity_poly.entity_id
_entity_poly.type
_entity_poly.pdbx_seq_one_letter_code
_entity_poly.pdbx_strand_id
1 'polypeptide(L)'
;MNMPDLFSFQSPVKIESGRRALENIPIELARSEARKPLVLCGSQRDGTAEQFAAAFGDSGVPIVLYEGIPADPDFMTLRELWGLYRDRGCDAIIALGGGTTADAAKALNIAVSGRPEDLEQATGGSPAAARLRPFFYCPTTPGDGRETSCFARFGKRDFSSMSLMPNLAVIDPRLLREGAPGALTAAMVEALATAVEARLAPARNPLSGLYADVVIRLLAENAAAAKKRAAALAPAANALCLSGVVLSNAVRGPASRLAAALSAETPISEATALAILLPHAAAFLAKRHPAAAADLLLPLAGADAFTRTPAGERAARMAPQLRSLIRNLAGAADAPPSSLGAAAVPKEALPAAARRAALDASGASEAEGLEILSLAWTGTP
;
A
#
# COMPACT_ATOMS: atom_id res chain seq x y z
N MET A 1 15.00 20.63 9.48
CA MET A 1 13.59 20.25 9.20
C MET A 1 12.70 21.25 9.91
N ASN A 2 11.94 22.07 9.18
CA ASN A 2 10.97 22.95 9.82
C ASN A 2 9.78 22.10 10.27
N MET A 3 9.52 22.06 11.57
CA MET A 3 8.34 21.42 12.13
C MET A 3 7.11 22.25 11.79
N PRO A 4 6.00 21.64 11.34
CA PRO A 4 4.72 22.36 11.22
C PRO A 4 4.19 22.74 12.60
N ASP A 5 3.42 23.83 12.68
CA ASP A 5 2.80 24.28 13.94
C ASP A 5 1.83 23.24 14.51
N LEU A 6 1.20 22.46 13.65
CA LEU A 6 0.29 21.37 14.02
C LEU A 6 0.40 20.23 13.01
N PHE A 7 0.47 19.00 13.50
CA PHE A 7 0.27 17.79 12.71
C PHE A 7 -0.42 16.70 13.55
N SER A 8 -1.11 15.81 12.87
CA SER A 8 -1.68 14.61 13.47
C SER A 8 -1.05 13.39 12.85
N PHE A 9 -0.75 12.37 13.66
CA PHE A 9 -0.19 11.10 13.21
C PHE A 9 -0.86 9.96 13.97
N GLN A 10 -1.27 8.93 13.24
CA GLN A 10 -1.89 7.73 13.81
C GLN A 10 -1.26 6.47 13.21
N SER A 11 -0.84 5.56 14.08
CA SER A 11 -0.31 4.24 13.72
C SER A 11 -0.66 3.24 14.83
N PRO A 12 -1.94 2.87 14.97
CA PRO A 12 -2.40 2.00 16.06
C PRO A 12 -2.09 0.52 15.82
N VAL A 13 -1.61 0.15 14.64
CA VAL A 13 -1.37 -1.25 14.26
C VAL A 13 -0.12 -1.78 14.94
N LYS A 14 -0.26 -2.87 15.70
CA LYS A 14 0.89 -3.64 16.14
C LYS A 14 1.43 -4.45 14.95
N ILE A 15 2.73 -4.38 14.69
CA ILE A 15 3.38 -5.13 13.61
C ILE A 15 4.27 -6.19 14.24
N GLU A 16 4.05 -7.45 13.88
CA GLU A 16 4.94 -8.56 14.21
C GLU A 16 5.50 -9.15 12.92
N SER A 17 6.82 -9.08 12.77
CA SER A 17 7.51 -9.52 11.57
C SER A 17 8.64 -10.48 11.92
N GLY A 18 8.69 -11.61 11.23
CA GLY A 18 9.73 -12.60 11.39
C GLY A 18 9.22 -14.03 11.41
N ARG A 19 10.16 -14.98 11.41
CA ARG A 19 9.82 -16.40 11.57
C ARG A 19 9.14 -16.62 12.92
N ARG A 20 8.06 -17.40 12.91
CA ARG A 20 7.24 -17.69 14.09
C ARG A 20 6.37 -16.52 14.58
N ALA A 21 6.17 -15.49 13.78
CA ALA A 21 5.24 -14.41 14.14
C ALA A 21 3.78 -14.91 14.21
N LEU A 22 3.44 -15.97 13.46
CA LEU A 22 2.12 -16.62 13.52
C LEU A 22 1.78 -17.18 14.89
N GLU A 23 2.74 -17.74 15.61
CA GLU A 23 2.55 -18.36 16.93
C GLU A 23 2.16 -17.36 18.01
N ASN A 24 2.30 -16.06 17.75
CA ASN A 24 1.84 -14.99 18.65
C ASN A 24 0.36 -14.66 18.49
N ILE A 25 -0.29 -15.06 17.38
CA ILE A 25 -1.70 -14.71 17.12
C ILE A 25 -2.64 -15.18 18.23
N PRO A 26 -2.57 -16.41 18.75
CA PRO A 26 -3.41 -16.84 19.88
C PRO A 26 -3.26 -15.97 21.12
N ILE A 27 -2.04 -15.51 21.42
CA ILE A 27 -1.75 -14.61 22.55
C ILE A 27 -2.42 -13.24 22.32
N GLU A 28 -2.32 -12.72 21.11
CA GLU A 28 -2.92 -11.42 20.77
C GLU A 28 -4.46 -11.48 20.69
N LEU A 29 -5.03 -12.62 20.28
CA LEU A 29 -6.47 -12.85 20.37
C LEU A 29 -6.92 -12.80 21.84
N ALA A 30 -6.22 -13.49 22.74
CA ALA A 30 -6.52 -13.48 24.16
C ALA A 30 -6.42 -12.06 24.76
N ARG A 31 -5.41 -11.27 24.37
CA ARG A 31 -5.26 -9.86 24.79
C ARG A 31 -6.40 -8.96 24.26
N SER A 32 -6.97 -9.31 23.12
CA SER A 32 -8.11 -8.63 22.51
C SER A 32 -9.45 -9.16 23.03
N GLU A 33 -9.44 -10.07 24.03
CA GLU A 33 -10.63 -10.76 24.58
C GLU A 33 -11.39 -11.59 23.53
N ALA A 34 -10.73 -11.95 22.41
CA ALA A 34 -11.29 -12.74 21.35
C ALA A 34 -10.94 -14.22 21.51
N ARG A 35 -11.91 -15.10 21.22
CA ARG A 35 -11.81 -16.54 21.50
C ARG A 35 -12.08 -17.42 20.30
N LYS A 36 -12.74 -16.89 19.25
CA LYS A 36 -13.16 -17.68 18.09
C LYS A 36 -13.12 -16.85 16.82
N PRO A 37 -11.96 -16.67 16.21
CA PRO A 37 -11.85 -15.88 15.00
C PRO A 37 -12.44 -16.58 13.78
N LEU A 38 -13.03 -15.80 12.86
CA LEU A 38 -13.27 -16.19 11.48
C LEU A 38 -12.02 -15.86 10.66
N VAL A 39 -11.39 -16.87 10.08
CA VAL A 39 -10.22 -16.75 9.22
C VAL A 39 -10.68 -16.76 7.77
N LEU A 40 -10.45 -15.66 7.06
CA LEU A 40 -10.76 -15.50 5.65
C LEU A 40 -9.53 -15.79 4.82
N CYS A 41 -9.61 -16.79 3.93
CA CYS A 41 -8.53 -17.16 3.02
C CYS A 41 -8.91 -16.84 1.58
N GLY A 42 -7.91 -16.48 0.77
CA GLY A 42 -8.07 -16.37 -0.68
C GLY A 42 -8.46 -17.71 -1.31
N SER A 43 -8.83 -17.68 -2.60
CA SER A 43 -9.28 -18.86 -3.34
C SER A 43 -8.18 -19.86 -3.71
N GLN A 44 -6.92 -19.52 -3.48
CA GLN A 44 -5.79 -20.39 -3.82
C GLN A 44 -5.57 -21.45 -2.74
N ARG A 45 -5.67 -22.72 -3.13
CA ARG A 45 -5.35 -23.89 -2.30
C ARG A 45 -3.87 -24.23 -2.45
N ASP A 46 -3.02 -23.54 -1.71
CA ASP A 46 -1.55 -23.64 -1.77
C ASP A 46 -0.91 -24.13 -0.46
N GLY A 47 -1.74 -24.69 0.44
CA GLY A 47 -1.29 -25.15 1.76
C GLY A 47 -1.13 -24.03 2.80
N THR A 48 -1.48 -22.79 2.45
CA THR A 48 -1.35 -21.63 3.36
C THR A 48 -2.31 -21.75 4.56
N ALA A 49 -3.54 -22.21 4.32
CA ALA A 49 -4.55 -22.39 5.39
C ALA A 49 -4.11 -23.46 6.40
N GLU A 50 -3.59 -24.58 5.92
CA GLU A 50 -3.06 -25.67 6.76
C GLU A 50 -1.84 -25.21 7.56
N GLN A 51 -0.94 -24.47 6.92
CA GLN A 51 0.24 -23.91 7.59
C GLN A 51 -0.14 -22.89 8.67
N PHE A 52 -1.15 -22.07 8.41
CA PHE A 52 -1.71 -21.14 9.39
C PHE A 52 -2.37 -21.90 10.54
N ALA A 53 -3.22 -22.89 10.24
CA ALA A 53 -3.91 -23.70 11.25
C ALA A 53 -2.91 -24.45 12.16
N ALA A 54 -1.80 -24.93 11.61
CA ALA A 54 -0.75 -25.60 12.37
C ALA A 54 -0.13 -24.68 13.44
N ALA A 55 -0.06 -23.35 13.19
CA ALA A 55 0.43 -22.38 14.19
C ALA A 55 -0.51 -22.24 15.41
N PHE A 56 -1.76 -22.68 15.28
CA PHE A 56 -2.76 -22.71 16.36
C PHE A 56 -2.82 -24.05 17.09
N GLY A 57 -2.13 -25.11 16.60
CA GLY A 57 -2.32 -26.49 17.03
C GLY A 57 -2.32 -26.73 18.53
N ASP A 58 -1.41 -26.07 19.25
CA ASP A 58 -1.26 -26.23 20.69
C ASP A 58 -1.97 -25.12 21.51
N SER A 59 -2.61 -24.17 20.85
CA SER A 59 -3.20 -23.02 21.54
C SER A 59 -4.57 -23.28 22.17
N GLY A 60 -5.29 -24.32 21.72
CA GLY A 60 -6.67 -24.59 22.11
C GLY A 60 -7.69 -23.57 21.60
N VAL A 61 -7.29 -22.60 20.79
CA VAL A 61 -8.19 -21.59 20.19
C VAL A 61 -8.92 -22.20 18.98
N PRO A 62 -10.26 -22.35 19.02
CA PRO A 62 -11.01 -22.82 17.87
C PRO A 62 -11.06 -21.74 16.79
N ILE A 63 -10.72 -22.10 15.55
CA ILE A 63 -10.83 -21.22 14.40
C ILE A 63 -11.99 -21.67 13.49
N VAL A 64 -12.67 -20.72 12.84
CA VAL A 64 -13.58 -20.96 11.75
C VAL A 64 -12.89 -20.53 10.47
N LEU A 65 -12.70 -21.45 9.53
CA LEU A 65 -12.00 -21.18 8.28
C LEU A 65 -13.01 -20.99 7.15
N TYR A 66 -12.86 -19.95 6.37
CA TYR A 66 -13.53 -19.71 5.10
C TYR A 66 -12.48 -19.60 4.00
N GLU A 67 -12.46 -20.58 3.11
CA GLU A 67 -11.57 -20.63 1.95
C GLU A 67 -12.36 -20.27 0.69
N GLY A 68 -11.86 -19.33 -0.08
CA GLY A 68 -12.48 -19.02 -1.36
C GLY A 68 -12.97 -17.59 -1.51
N ILE A 69 -12.35 -16.62 -0.80
CA ILE A 69 -12.59 -15.19 -1.11
C ILE A 69 -12.27 -14.98 -2.60
N PRO A 70 -13.27 -14.60 -3.43
CA PRO A 70 -13.06 -14.39 -4.86
C PRO A 70 -12.14 -13.18 -5.12
N ALA A 71 -11.60 -13.08 -6.34
CA ALA A 71 -10.74 -11.97 -6.74
C ALA A 71 -11.46 -10.61 -6.75
N ASP A 72 -12.77 -10.59 -6.98
CA ASP A 72 -13.63 -9.40 -6.90
C ASP A 72 -14.85 -9.73 -6.02
N PRO A 73 -14.71 -9.64 -4.69
CA PRO A 73 -15.78 -9.97 -3.76
C PRO A 73 -16.86 -8.89 -3.79
N ASP A 74 -18.11 -9.34 -3.85
CA ASP A 74 -19.30 -8.50 -3.91
C ASP A 74 -20.14 -8.54 -2.61
N PHE A 75 -21.27 -7.84 -2.62
CA PHE A 75 -22.18 -7.82 -1.47
C PHE A 75 -22.86 -9.16 -1.19
N MET A 76 -22.94 -10.08 -2.16
CA MET A 76 -23.43 -11.45 -1.91
C MET A 76 -22.40 -12.22 -1.09
N THR A 77 -21.12 -12.13 -1.47
CA THR A 77 -19.99 -12.67 -0.68
C THR A 77 -20.00 -12.11 0.75
N LEU A 78 -20.23 -10.80 0.90
CA LEU A 78 -20.28 -10.16 2.22
C LEU A 78 -21.42 -10.72 3.10
N ARG A 79 -22.60 -10.92 2.54
CA ARG A 79 -23.77 -11.48 3.26
C ARG A 79 -23.53 -12.94 3.68
N GLU A 80 -22.88 -13.73 2.84
CA GLU A 80 -22.48 -15.10 3.19
C GLU A 80 -21.51 -15.10 4.37
N LEU A 81 -20.46 -14.27 4.32
CA LEU A 81 -19.46 -14.13 5.39
C LEU A 81 -20.09 -13.63 6.69
N TRP A 82 -20.99 -12.67 6.60
CA TRP A 82 -21.73 -12.14 7.75
C TRP A 82 -22.61 -13.20 8.42
N GLY A 83 -23.34 -14.00 7.62
CA GLY A 83 -24.11 -15.16 8.10
C GLY A 83 -23.22 -16.16 8.80
N LEU A 84 -22.12 -16.58 8.16
CA LEU A 84 -21.15 -17.53 8.72
C LEU A 84 -20.56 -17.02 10.05
N TYR A 85 -20.16 -15.73 10.12
CA TYR A 85 -19.61 -15.13 11.33
C TYR A 85 -20.58 -15.23 12.51
N ARG A 86 -21.86 -14.90 12.28
CA ARG A 86 -22.92 -14.95 13.29
C ARG A 86 -23.29 -16.39 13.70
N ASP A 87 -23.54 -17.25 12.72
CA ASP A 87 -24.01 -18.62 12.94
C ASP A 87 -22.97 -19.47 13.66
N ARG A 88 -21.70 -19.17 13.44
CA ARG A 88 -20.59 -19.84 14.14
C ARG A 88 -20.22 -19.16 15.45
N GLY A 89 -20.80 -18.02 15.79
CA GLY A 89 -20.50 -17.25 17.01
C GLY A 89 -19.05 -16.76 17.05
N CYS A 90 -18.55 -16.27 15.92
CA CYS A 90 -17.21 -15.68 15.84
C CYS A 90 -17.18 -14.30 16.54
N ASP A 91 -16.00 -13.92 17.06
CA ASP A 91 -15.81 -12.68 17.83
C ASP A 91 -14.61 -11.85 17.34
N ALA A 92 -13.84 -12.37 16.39
CA ALA A 92 -12.73 -11.69 15.73
C ALA A 92 -12.66 -12.08 14.24
N ILE A 93 -11.88 -11.34 13.47
CA ILE A 93 -11.64 -11.61 12.04
C ILE A 93 -10.13 -11.68 11.81
N ILE A 94 -9.69 -12.67 11.05
CA ILE A 94 -8.32 -12.77 10.56
C ILE A 94 -8.37 -12.84 9.03
N ALA A 95 -7.70 -11.90 8.36
CA ALA A 95 -7.44 -12.00 6.94
C ALA A 95 -6.14 -12.76 6.71
N LEU A 96 -6.19 -13.86 5.95
CA LEU A 96 -5.06 -14.66 5.52
C LEU A 96 -5.00 -14.66 4.00
N GLY A 97 -4.28 -13.73 3.40
CA GLY A 97 -4.31 -13.57 1.95
C GLY A 97 -3.67 -12.30 1.43
N GLY A 98 -4.00 -11.93 0.20
CA GLY A 98 -3.60 -10.66 -0.41
C GLY A 98 -4.54 -9.50 -0.08
N GLY A 99 -4.35 -8.37 -0.75
CA GLY A 99 -5.12 -7.14 -0.52
C GLY A 99 -6.63 -7.30 -0.65
N THR A 100 -7.10 -8.09 -1.60
CA THR A 100 -8.54 -8.39 -1.76
C THR A 100 -9.13 -9.07 -0.53
N THR A 101 -8.39 -10.02 0.07
CA THR A 101 -8.83 -10.70 1.30
C THR A 101 -8.88 -9.72 2.48
N ALA A 102 -7.90 -8.81 2.58
CA ALA A 102 -7.89 -7.75 3.58
C ALA A 102 -9.07 -6.79 3.41
N ASP A 103 -9.39 -6.39 2.18
CA ASP A 103 -10.52 -5.52 1.88
C ASP A 103 -11.86 -6.19 2.23
N ALA A 104 -12.04 -7.47 1.89
CA ALA A 104 -13.21 -8.25 2.28
C ALA A 104 -13.34 -8.36 3.82
N ALA A 105 -12.23 -8.57 4.52
CA ALA A 105 -12.21 -8.62 5.99
C ALA A 105 -12.58 -7.28 6.63
N LYS A 106 -12.08 -6.17 6.09
CA LYS A 106 -12.45 -4.82 6.54
C LYS A 106 -13.94 -4.54 6.29
N ALA A 107 -14.46 -4.92 5.12
CA ALA A 107 -15.88 -4.80 4.80
C ALA A 107 -16.74 -5.67 5.74
N LEU A 108 -16.34 -6.92 5.98
CA LEU A 108 -17.02 -7.80 6.93
C LEU A 108 -17.00 -7.20 8.34
N ASN A 109 -15.90 -6.60 8.76
CA ASN A 109 -15.80 -6.00 10.09
C ASN A 109 -16.80 -4.85 10.29
N ILE A 110 -17.02 -4.03 9.27
CA ILE A 110 -18.08 -3.02 9.27
C ILE A 110 -19.46 -3.70 9.43
N ALA A 111 -19.73 -4.72 8.60
CA ALA A 111 -21.02 -5.41 8.57
C ALA A 111 -21.37 -6.15 9.87
N VAL A 112 -20.38 -6.77 10.54
CA VAL A 112 -20.61 -7.48 11.82
C VAL A 112 -20.65 -6.56 13.03
N SER A 113 -20.14 -5.35 12.91
CA SER A 113 -20.17 -4.33 13.96
C SER A 113 -21.40 -3.39 13.85
N GLY A 114 -22.04 -3.36 12.68
CA GLY A 114 -23.29 -2.68 12.34
C GLY A 114 -24.23 -3.64 11.60
N ARG A 115 -24.58 -3.29 10.36
CA ARG A 115 -25.38 -4.12 9.44
C ARG A 115 -24.73 -4.13 8.06
N PRO A 116 -24.90 -5.21 7.25
CA PRO A 116 -24.39 -5.23 5.87
C PRO A 116 -24.92 -4.06 5.02
N GLU A 117 -26.18 -3.66 5.24
CA GLU A 117 -26.84 -2.55 4.55
C GLU A 117 -26.16 -1.20 4.83
N ASP A 118 -25.53 -1.03 6.00
CA ASP A 118 -24.79 0.21 6.33
C ASP A 118 -23.60 0.40 5.37
N LEU A 119 -22.95 -0.69 4.94
CA LEU A 119 -21.89 -0.64 3.94
C LEU A 119 -22.43 -0.36 2.54
N GLU A 120 -23.58 -0.95 2.17
CA GLU A 120 -24.23 -0.72 0.88
C GLU A 120 -24.67 0.75 0.71
N GLN A 121 -25.11 1.38 1.81
CA GLN A 121 -25.58 2.76 1.82
C GLN A 121 -24.44 3.78 2.04
N ALA A 122 -23.29 3.36 2.53
CA ALA A 122 -22.16 4.25 2.74
C ALA A 122 -21.68 4.83 1.40
N THR A 123 -21.92 6.11 1.19
CA THR A 123 -21.45 6.88 0.04
C THR A 123 -20.20 7.65 0.46
N GLY A 124 -19.03 7.13 0.11
CA GLY A 124 -17.74 7.79 0.26
C GLY A 124 -17.51 8.48 1.60
N GLY A 125 -16.80 7.86 2.51
CA GLY A 125 -16.53 8.42 3.81
C GLY A 125 -16.38 7.36 4.89
N SER A 126 -16.26 7.79 6.14
CA SER A 126 -16.08 6.89 7.28
C SER A 126 -17.36 6.09 7.54
N PRO A 127 -17.32 4.76 7.48
CA PRO A 127 -18.44 3.98 7.97
C PRO A 127 -18.61 4.25 9.47
N ALA A 128 -19.81 4.60 9.85
CA ALA A 128 -20.17 4.98 11.22
C ALA A 128 -20.31 3.75 12.13
N ALA A 129 -19.26 2.95 12.29
CA ALA A 129 -19.25 1.87 13.26
C ALA A 129 -18.58 2.34 14.56
N ALA A 130 -19.31 2.30 15.66
CA ALA A 130 -18.87 2.81 16.95
C ALA A 130 -17.63 2.05 17.50
N ARG A 131 -17.52 0.73 17.26
CA ARG A 131 -16.35 -0.09 17.64
C ARG A 131 -16.32 -1.33 16.75
N LEU A 132 -15.26 -1.47 15.97
CA LEU A 132 -15.04 -2.66 15.17
C LEU A 132 -14.55 -3.85 16.02
N ARG A 133 -14.73 -5.07 15.48
CA ARG A 133 -14.24 -6.31 16.10
C ARG A 133 -12.72 -6.39 15.98
N PRO A 134 -12.04 -7.13 16.86
CA PRO A 134 -10.60 -7.42 16.68
C PRO A 134 -10.35 -7.95 15.27
N PHE A 135 -9.42 -7.29 14.58
CA PHE A 135 -9.06 -7.62 13.20
C PHE A 135 -7.55 -7.79 13.08
N PHE A 136 -7.11 -8.95 12.60
CA PHE A 136 -5.72 -9.26 12.35
C PHE A 136 -5.50 -9.55 10.87
N TYR A 137 -4.36 -9.17 10.35
CA TYR A 137 -4.02 -9.40 8.96
C TYR A 137 -2.68 -10.11 8.81
N CYS A 138 -2.70 -11.24 8.10
CA CYS A 138 -1.55 -12.07 7.75
C CYS A 138 -1.41 -12.08 6.22
N PRO A 139 -0.58 -11.23 5.62
CA PRO A 139 -0.39 -11.21 4.18
C PRO A 139 0.30 -12.50 3.70
N THR A 140 -0.19 -13.06 2.59
CA THR A 140 0.40 -14.23 1.91
C THR A 140 1.21 -13.85 0.67
N THR A 141 1.14 -12.59 0.26
CA THR A 141 2.04 -11.92 -0.67
C THR A 141 2.80 -10.84 0.07
N PRO A 142 3.87 -10.24 -0.45
CA PRO A 142 4.58 -9.16 0.22
C PRO A 142 3.73 -7.96 0.65
N GLY A 143 2.46 -7.91 0.23
CA GLY A 143 1.50 -6.90 0.65
C GLY A 143 1.43 -5.70 -0.30
N ASP A 144 0.65 -4.69 0.11
CA ASP A 144 0.41 -3.46 -0.64
C ASP A 144 0.10 -2.27 0.30
N GLY A 145 0.46 -2.40 1.57
CA GLY A 145 0.21 -1.41 2.60
C GLY A 145 -1.15 -1.53 3.30
N ARG A 146 -2.02 -2.47 2.89
CA ARG A 146 -3.31 -2.71 3.58
C ARG A 146 -3.14 -3.22 5.00
N GLU A 147 -1.99 -3.73 5.33
CA GLU A 147 -1.58 -4.20 6.66
C GLU A 147 -1.66 -3.10 7.72
N THR A 148 -1.46 -1.87 7.31
CA THR A 148 -1.39 -0.73 8.23
C THR A 148 -2.18 0.48 7.74
N SER A 149 -2.93 0.33 6.64
CA SER A 149 -3.68 1.45 6.08
C SER A 149 -5.13 1.51 6.57
N CYS A 150 -5.65 2.73 6.64
CA CYS A 150 -7.03 3.03 6.96
C CYS A 150 -8.00 2.85 5.78
N PHE A 151 -7.52 2.40 4.62
CA PHE A 151 -8.29 2.27 3.39
C PHE A 151 -8.76 0.84 3.17
N ALA A 152 -9.91 0.70 2.50
CA ALA A 152 -10.44 -0.54 1.94
C ALA A 152 -11.17 -0.25 0.63
N ARG A 153 -11.14 -1.19 -0.30
CA ARG A 153 -11.95 -1.15 -1.54
C ARG A 153 -12.83 -2.39 -1.60
N PHE A 154 -14.14 -2.20 -1.66
CA PHE A 154 -15.09 -3.30 -1.71
C PHE A 154 -16.31 -2.93 -2.57
N GLY A 155 -16.79 -3.82 -3.42
CA GLY A 155 -17.91 -3.57 -4.32
C GLY A 155 -17.72 -2.34 -5.20
N LYS A 156 -16.50 -2.10 -5.71
CA LYS A 156 -16.10 -0.92 -6.51
C LYS A 156 -16.20 0.43 -5.77
N ARG A 157 -16.24 0.40 -4.43
CA ARG A 157 -16.29 1.59 -3.57
C ARG A 157 -15.05 1.65 -2.69
N ASP A 158 -14.55 2.86 -2.47
CA ASP A 158 -13.44 3.13 -1.56
C ASP A 158 -13.99 3.60 -0.21
N PHE A 159 -13.45 3.02 0.84
CA PHE A 159 -13.75 3.35 2.23
C PHE A 159 -12.47 3.82 2.93
N SER A 160 -12.61 4.77 3.83
CA SER A 160 -11.50 5.30 4.62
C SER A 160 -11.94 5.59 6.05
N SER A 161 -11.31 4.92 7.00
CA SER A 161 -11.47 5.21 8.43
C SER A 161 -10.28 4.65 9.20
N MET A 162 -9.79 5.39 10.19
CA MET A 162 -8.75 4.88 11.09
C MET A 162 -9.16 3.61 11.83
N SER A 163 -10.46 3.40 12.05
CA SER A 163 -10.98 2.18 12.66
C SER A 163 -10.86 0.93 11.79
N LEU A 164 -10.62 1.07 10.47
CA LEU A 164 -10.40 -0.04 9.55
C LEU A 164 -8.97 -0.62 9.61
N MET A 165 -8.07 0.05 10.32
CA MET A 165 -6.73 -0.48 10.51
C MET A 165 -6.79 -1.78 11.33
N PRO A 166 -6.01 -2.81 10.97
CA PRO A 166 -5.87 -4.00 11.80
C PRO A 166 -5.36 -3.67 13.20
N ASN A 167 -5.75 -4.47 14.19
CA ASN A 167 -5.12 -4.43 15.50
C ASN A 167 -3.71 -5.04 15.45
N LEU A 168 -3.52 -6.03 14.56
CA LEU A 168 -2.25 -6.72 14.38
C LEU A 168 -2.01 -7.02 12.90
N ALA A 169 -0.82 -6.69 12.41
CA ALA A 169 -0.28 -7.15 11.13
C ALA A 169 0.84 -8.18 11.40
N VAL A 170 0.74 -9.38 10.81
CA VAL A 170 1.69 -10.47 11.01
C VAL A 170 2.39 -10.78 9.69
N ILE A 171 3.67 -10.43 9.60
CA ILE A 171 4.50 -10.69 8.42
C ILE A 171 5.38 -11.90 8.70
N ASP A 172 4.89 -13.10 8.39
CA ASP A 172 5.68 -14.32 8.56
C ASP A 172 6.22 -14.80 7.20
N PRO A 173 7.55 -14.91 7.04
CA PRO A 173 8.16 -15.32 5.78
C PRO A 173 7.69 -16.69 5.26
N ARG A 174 7.18 -17.54 6.15
CA ARG A 174 6.64 -18.86 5.77
C ARG A 174 5.36 -18.75 4.93
N LEU A 175 4.58 -17.68 5.10
CA LEU A 175 3.35 -17.44 4.34
C LEU A 175 3.61 -16.72 3.01
N LEU A 176 4.72 -15.97 2.90
CA LEU A 176 4.93 -15.08 1.75
C LEU A 176 5.22 -15.85 0.47
N ARG A 177 4.52 -15.51 -0.59
CA ARG A 177 4.66 -15.99 -1.97
C ARG A 177 4.85 -14.79 -2.90
N GLU A 178 5.39 -15.00 -4.08
CA GLU A 178 5.62 -13.91 -5.05
C GLU A 178 4.31 -13.29 -5.60
N GLY A 179 3.24 -14.04 -5.60
CA GLY A 179 1.97 -13.61 -6.19
C GLY A 179 1.97 -13.68 -7.73
N ALA A 180 1.06 -12.94 -8.36
CA ALA A 180 0.98 -12.87 -9.81
C ALA A 180 2.21 -12.16 -10.41
N PRO A 181 2.63 -12.51 -11.64
CA PRO A 181 3.71 -11.80 -12.33
C PRO A 181 3.48 -10.27 -12.33
N GLY A 182 4.50 -9.51 -12.01
CA GLY A 182 4.45 -8.06 -11.95
C GLY A 182 3.75 -7.45 -10.71
N ALA A 183 2.97 -8.21 -9.94
CA ALA A 183 2.24 -7.69 -8.78
C ALA A 183 3.18 -7.13 -7.70
N LEU A 184 4.26 -7.84 -7.39
CA LEU A 184 5.27 -7.35 -6.45
C LEU A 184 5.93 -6.06 -6.94
N THR A 185 6.23 -5.96 -8.24
CA THR A 185 6.79 -4.74 -8.84
C THR A 185 5.83 -3.57 -8.71
N ALA A 186 4.56 -3.79 -9.04
CA ALA A 186 3.50 -2.77 -8.91
C ALA A 186 3.42 -2.25 -7.47
N ALA A 187 3.31 -3.15 -6.49
CA ALA A 187 3.23 -2.80 -5.08
C ALA A 187 4.46 -2.02 -4.59
N MET A 188 5.68 -2.44 -5.01
CA MET A 188 6.91 -1.72 -4.65
C MET A 188 6.98 -0.32 -5.26
N VAL A 189 6.50 -0.13 -6.50
CA VAL A 189 6.43 1.19 -7.15
C VAL A 189 5.42 2.08 -6.45
N GLU A 190 4.25 1.55 -6.07
CA GLU A 190 3.23 2.29 -5.32
C GLU A 190 3.74 2.71 -3.93
N ALA A 191 4.41 1.82 -3.22
CA ALA A 191 5.02 2.13 -1.92
C ALA A 191 6.12 3.19 -2.04
N LEU A 192 6.97 3.09 -3.09
CA LEU A 192 8.00 4.08 -3.37
C LEU A 192 7.39 5.44 -3.67
N ALA A 193 6.33 5.49 -4.50
CA ALA A 193 5.65 6.73 -4.82
C ALA A 193 5.02 7.36 -3.57
N THR A 194 4.30 6.58 -2.78
CA THR A 194 3.72 7.04 -1.50
C THR A 194 4.78 7.67 -0.60
N ALA A 195 5.95 7.03 -0.46
CA ALA A 195 7.02 7.51 0.38
C ALA A 195 7.69 8.79 -0.17
N VAL A 196 8.00 8.81 -1.47
CA VAL A 196 8.63 9.98 -2.13
C VAL A 196 7.69 11.18 -2.10
N GLU A 197 6.42 11.00 -2.42
CA GLU A 197 5.42 12.07 -2.42
C GLU A 197 5.18 12.62 -1.01
N ALA A 198 5.12 11.76 0.01
CA ALA A 198 5.01 12.21 1.41
C ALA A 198 6.20 13.08 1.85
N ARG A 199 7.42 12.78 1.36
CA ARG A 199 8.63 13.56 1.64
C ARG A 199 8.67 14.90 0.90
N LEU A 200 8.07 14.96 -0.28
CA LEU A 200 8.03 16.16 -1.13
C LEU A 200 6.73 16.97 -0.95
N ALA A 201 5.78 16.51 -0.13
CA ALA A 201 4.54 17.23 0.12
C ALA A 201 4.78 18.60 0.77
N PRO A 202 3.98 19.64 0.45
CA PRO A 202 4.06 20.95 1.10
C PRO A 202 3.79 20.87 2.60
N ALA A 203 2.73 20.19 3.00
CA ALA A 203 2.35 19.93 4.39
C ALA A 203 2.93 18.59 4.85
N ARG A 204 4.20 18.60 5.24
CA ARG A 204 4.91 17.39 5.65
C ARG A 204 4.61 17.03 7.09
N ASN A 205 4.18 15.78 7.32
CA ASN A 205 4.15 15.22 8.66
C ASN A 205 5.53 14.63 8.97
N PRO A 206 6.22 15.09 10.02
CA PRO A 206 7.60 14.65 10.30
C PRO A 206 7.69 13.15 10.59
N LEU A 207 6.68 12.54 11.24
CA LEU A 207 6.68 11.12 11.53
C LEU A 207 6.44 10.29 10.26
N SER A 208 5.48 10.69 9.41
CA SER A 208 5.32 10.05 8.09
C SER A 208 6.59 10.13 7.25
N GLY A 209 7.33 11.23 7.36
CA GLY A 209 8.62 11.41 6.70
C GLY A 209 9.67 10.39 7.14
N LEU A 210 9.76 10.08 8.43
CA LEU A 210 10.66 9.04 8.95
C LEU A 210 10.30 7.64 8.44
N TYR A 211 9.01 7.29 8.45
CA TYR A 211 8.55 6.04 7.87
C TYR A 211 8.83 5.97 6.36
N ALA A 212 8.61 7.06 5.64
CA ALA A 212 8.91 7.16 4.22
C ALA A 212 10.39 6.91 3.91
N ASP A 213 11.31 7.49 4.69
CA ASP A 213 12.76 7.26 4.53
C ASP A 213 13.13 5.78 4.76
N VAL A 214 12.49 5.11 5.73
CA VAL A 214 12.68 3.68 5.97
C VAL A 214 12.14 2.85 4.80
N VAL A 215 10.95 3.16 4.28
CA VAL A 215 10.35 2.49 3.11
C VAL A 215 11.29 2.59 1.90
N ILE A 216 11.74 3.80 1.56
CA ILE A 216 12.65 4.02 0.41
C ILE A 216 13.94 3.21 0.58
N ARG A 217 14.55 3.23 1.77
CA ARG A 217 15.79 2.51 2.04
C ARG A 217 15.63 1.00 1.94
N LEU A 218 14.57 0.44 2.54
CA LEU A 218 14.29 -0.99 2.45
C LEU A 218 14.06 -1.44 1.01
N LEU A 219 13.35 -0.64 0.20
CA LEU A 219 13.16 -0.91 -1.21
C LEU A 219 14.47 -0.81 -1.99
N ALA A 220 15.31 0.19 -1.72
CA ALA A 220 16.59 0.36 -2.41
C ALA A 220 17.58 -0.77 -2.11
N GLU A 221 17.67 -1.20 -0.85
CA GLU A 221 18.68 -2.19 -0.42
C GLU A 221 18.25 -3.64 -0.73
N ASN A 222 16.95 -3.95 -0.65
CA ASN A 222 16.50 -5.34 -0.57
C ASN A 222 15.56 -5.80 -1.69
N ALA A 223 14.87 -4.90 -2.38
CA ALA A 223 13.80 -5.30 -3.29
C ALA A 223 14.27 -6.08 -4.52
N ALA A 224 15.47 -5.80 -5.03
CA ALA A 224 16.05 -6.57 -6.13
C ALA A 224 16.31 -8.04 -5.75
N ALA A 225 16.65 -8.29 -4.47
CA ALA A 225 16.84 -9.64 -3.95
C ALA A 225 15.52 -10.37 -3.72
N ALA A 226 14.43 -9.66 -3.39
CA ALA A 226 13.12 -10.23 -3.16
C ALA A 226 12.56 -10.98 -4.37
N LYS A 227 12.88 -10.54 -5.59
CA LYS A 227 12.46 -11.22 -6.83
C LYS A 227 13.18 -12.55 -7.09
N LYS A 228 14.30 -12.83 -6.41
CA LYS A 228 15.15 -14.00 -6.68
C LYS A 228 15.03 -15.10 -5.65
N ARG A 229 14.54 -14.83 -4.44
CA ARG A 229 14.49 -15.79 -3.33
C ARG A 229 13.29 -15.54 -2.42
N ALA A 230 12.51 -16.57 -2.13
CA ALA A 230 11.37 -16.48 -1.20
C ALA A 230 11.77 -15.91 0.18
N ALA A 231 12.96 -16.26 0.70
CA ALA A 231 13.46 -15.72 1.96
C ALA A 231 13.72 -14.19 1.95
N ALA A 232 13.90 -13.61 0.77
CA ALA A 232 14.13 -12.17 0.61
C ALA A 232 12.83 -11.36 0.42
N LEU A 233 11.66 -12.02 0.37
CA LEU A 233 10.37 -11.34 0.30
C LEU A 233 10.05 -10.55 1.59
N ALA A 234 10.54 -11.00 2.74
CA ALA A 234 10.24 -10.37 4.02
C ALA A 234 10.70 -8.90 4.13
N PRO A 235 11.90 -8.49 3.68
CA PRO A 235 12.28 -7.07 3.64
C PRO A 235 11.35 -6.23 2.76
N ALA A 236 10.93 -6.75 1.60
CA ALA A 236 9.97 -6.07 0.74
C ALA A 236 8.60 -5.97 1.45
N ALA A 237 8.11 -7.05 2.06
CA ALA A 237 6.86 -7.06 2.81
C ALA A 237 6.86 -6.04 3.97
N ASN A 238 7.98 -5.89 4.69
CA ASN A 238 8.11 -4.86 5.71
C ASN A 238 8.05 -3.44 5.12
N ALA A 239 8.72 -3.19 3.99
CA ALA A 239 8.63 -1.90 3.32
C ALA A 239 7.20 -1.57 2.89
N LEU A 240 6.49 -2.56 2.30
CA LEU A 240 5.11 -2.41 1.86
C LEU A 240 4.15 -2.22 3.04
N CYS A 241 4.33 -2.95 4.13
CA CYS A 241 3.59 -2.73 5.37
C CYS A 241 3.78 -1.31 5.91
N LEU A 242 5.02 -0.82 6.00
CA LEU A 242 5.30 0.54 6.47
C LEU A 242 4.77 1.62 5.53
N SER A 243 4.66 1.34 4.22
CA SER A 243 4.07 2.28 3.27
C SER A 243 2.60 2.58 3.57
N GLY A 244 1.85 1.62 4.13
CA GLY A 244 0.48 1.80 4.57
C GLY A 244 0.36 2.81 5.73
N VAL A 245 1.34 2.84 6.64
CA VAL A 245 1.43 3.88 7.68
C VAL A 245 1.61 5.26 7.04
N VAL A 246 2.52 5.36 6.06
CA VAL A 246 2.73 6.62 5.33
C VAL A 246 1.46 7.04 4.61
N LEU A 247 0.83 6.12 3.87
CA LEU A 247 -0.40 6.38 3.10
C LEU A 247 -1.56 6.89 3.98
N SER A 248 -1.67 6.38 5.21
CA SER A 248 -2.73 6.78 6.15
C SER A 248 -2.51 8.16 6.79
N ASN A 249 -1.29 8.68 6.71
CA ASN A 249 -0.88 9.92 7.36
C ASN A 249 -0.32 10.98 6.38
N ALA A 250 -0.42 10.73 5.08
CA ALA A 250 0.05 11.65 4.05
C ALA A 250 -1.01 11.81 2.96
N VAL A 251 -0.94 12.92 2.26
CA VAL A 251 -1.80 13.19 1.10
C VAL A 251 -1.15 12.61 -0.15
N ARG A 252 -1.95 11.98 -1.03
CA ARG A 252 -1.48 11.53 -2.34
C ARG A 252 -0.95 12.70 -3.16
N GLY A 253 0.25 12.56 -3.68
CA GLY A 253 0.90 13.57 -4.48
C GLY A 253 0.50 13.54 -5.96
N PRO A 254 1.13 14.39 -6.80
CA PRO A 254 0.74 14.55 -8.20
C PRO A 254 0.98 13.30 -9.04
N ALA A 255 2.06 12.52 -8.81
CA ALA A 255 2.32 11.31 -9.60
C ALA A 255 1.21 10.26 -9.40
N SER A 256 0.85 9.97 -8.14
CA SER A 256 -0.20 9.02 -7.80
C SER A 256 -1.56 9.42 -8.37
N ARG A 257 -1.90 10.69 -8.32
CA ARG A 257 -3.19 11.19 -8.82
C ARG A 257 -3.26 11.20 -10.34
N LEU A 258 -2.19 11.61 -11.00
CA LEU A 258 -2.10 11.58 -12.47
C LEU A 258 -2.09 10.15 -12.99
N ALA A 259 -1.43 9.20 -12.31
CA ALA A 259 -1.43 7.79 -12.68
C ALA A 259 -2.84 7.20 -12.60
N ALA A 260 -3.56 7.45 -11.49
CA ALA A 260 -4.96 7.02 -11.33
C ALA A 260 -5.89 7.64 -12.38
N ALA A 261 -5.69 8.93 -12.71
CA ALA A 261 -6.47 9.61 -13.75
C ALA A 261 -6.20 9.01 -15.14
N LEU A 262 -4.93 8.74 -15.49
CA LEU A 262 -4.57 8.12 -16.77
C LEU A 262 -5.13 6.71 -16.91
N SER A 263 -5.07 5.89 -15.87
CA SER A 263 -5.59 4.51 -15.91
C SER A 263 -7.12 4.47 -16.04
N ALA A 264 -7.81 5.52 -15.64
CA ALA A 264 -9.25 5.65 -15.83
C ALA A 264 -9.64 6.10 -17.27
N GLU A 265 -8.74 6.78 -17.99
CA GLU A 265 -8.97 7.32 -19.32
C GLU A 265 -8.33 6.47 -20.44
N THR A 266 -7.38 5.59 -20.10
CA THR A 266 -6.58 4.84 -21.06
C THR A 266 -6.31 3.41 -20.57
N PRO A 267 -5.89 2.47 -21.43
CA PRO A 267 -5.59 1.09 -21.04
C PRO A 267 -4.33 0.91 -20.17
N ILE A 268 -3.56 1.98 -19.93
CA ILE A 268 -2.33 1.86 -19.10
C ILE A 268 -2.68 1.48 -17.66
N SER A 269 -1.93 0.54 -17.06
CA SER A 269 -2.11 0.25 -15.65
C SER A 269 -1.65 1.42 -14.77
N GLU A 270 -2.30 1.63 -13.62
CA GLU A 270 -1.92 2.68 -12.66
C GLU A 270 -0.44 2.55 -12.25
N ALA A 271 0.02 1.33 -11.97
CA ALA A 271 1.41 1.07 -11.58
C ALA A 271 2.41 1.41 -12.70
N THR A 272 2.11 1.10 -13.96
CA THR A 272 2.97 1.46 -15.10
C THR A 272 3.01 2.98 -15.30
N ALA A 273 1.85 3.63 -15.25
CA ALA A 273 1.77 5.08 -15.34
C ALA A 273 2.56 5.74 -14.19
N LEU A 274 2.41 5.23 -12.96
CA LEU A 274 3.10 5.72 -11.78
C LEU A 274 4.62 5.57 -11.88
N ALA A 275 5.11 4.42 -12.38
CA ALA A 275 6.53 4.18 -12.60
C ALA A 275 7.17 5.20 -13.56
N ILE A 276 6.43 5.61 -14.58
CA ILE A 276 6.86 6.62 -15.55
C ILE A 276 6.76 8.03 -14.96
N LEU A 277 5.65 8.35 -14.30
CA LEU A 277 5.33 9.69 -13.80
C LEU A 277 6.15 10.10 -12.58
N LEU A 278 6.45 9.17 -11.68
CA LEU A 278 7.07 9.48 -10.39
C LEU A 278 8.38 10.26 -10.49
N PRO A 279 9.35 9.92 -11.36
CA PRO A 279 10.57 10.72 -11.50
C PRO A 279 10.31 12.14 -12.00
N HIS A 280 9.34 12.34 -12.89
CA HIS A 280 8.99 13.65 -13.46
C HIS A 280 8.28 14.53 -12.44
N ALA A 281 7.30 13.97 -11.72
CA ALA A 281 6.60 14.65 -10.64
C ALA A 281 7.56 15.01 -9.49
N ALA A 282 8.46 14.11 -9.13
CA ALA A 282 9.48 14.38 -8.11
C ALA A 282 10.45 15.49 -8.53
N ALA A 283 10.89 15.51 -9.79
CA ALA A 283 11.72 16.58 -10.34
C ALA A 283 10.97 17.93 -10.34
N PHE A 284 9.68 17.92 -10.67
CA PHE A 284 8.83 19.11 -10.60
C PHE A 284 8.72 19.63 -9.15
N LEU A 285 8.44 18.77 -8.19
CA LEU A 285 8.34 19.13 -6.78
C LEU A 285 9.69 19.55 -6.18
N ALA A 286 10.80 19.02 -6.67
CA ALA A 286 12.16 19.38 -6.24
C ALA A 286 12.47 20.86 -6.49
N LYS A 287 11.92 21.47 -7.55
CA LYS A 287 12.06 22.92 -7.82
C LYS A 287 11.43 23.77 -6.71
N ARG A 288 10.37 23.26 -6.07
CA ARG A 288 9.63 23.95 -4.98
C ARG A 288 10.19 23.62 -3.60
N HIS A 289 10.70 22.41 -3.44
CA HIS A 289 11.19 21.87 -2.16
C HIS A 289 12.61 21.32 -2.29
N PRO A 290 13.62 22.14 -2.70
CA PRO A 290 14.96 21.65 -3.04
C PRO A 290 15.67 21.00 -1.86
N ALA A 291 15.45 21.47 -0.63
CA ALA A 291 16.03 20.86 0.57
C ALA A 291 15.49 19.46 0.81
N ALA A 292 14.16 19.25 0.68
CA ALA A 292 13.56 17.93 0.84
C ALA A 292 14.00 16.96 -0.26
N ALA A 293 14.15 17.43 -1.49
CA ALA A 293 14.65 16.63 -2.60
C ALA A 293 16.13 16.24 -2.40
N ALA A 294 16.94 17.14 -1.85
CA ALA A 294 18.33 16.86 -1.49
C ALA A 294 18.44 15.80 -0.39
N ASP A 295 17.58 15.87 0.64
CA ASP A 295 17.53 14.90 1.74
C ASP A 295 17.11 13.51 1.26
N LEU A 296 16.23 13.40 0.25
CA LEU A 296 15.80 12.12 -0.34
C LEU A 296 16.95 11.33 -0.97
N LEU A 297 18.05 11.97 -1.35
CA LEU A 297 19.20 11.26 -1.90
C LEU A 297 19.78 10.25 -0.90
N LEU A 298 19.68 10.55 0.41
CA LEU A 298 20.20 9.66 1.45
C LEU A 298 19.49 8.28 1.47
N PRO A 299 18.17 8.19 1.60
CA PRO A 299 17.50 6.89 1.57
C PRO A 299 17.51 6.22 0.19
N LEU A 300 17.61 6.98 -0.91
CA LEU A 300 17.63 6.46 -2.29
C LEU A 300 18.98 5.86 -2.69
N ALA A 301 20.09 6.47 -2.28
CA ALA A 301 21.42 6.13 -2.78
C ALA A 301 22.39 5.67 -1.70
N GLY A 302 22.00 5.77 -0.43
CA GLY A 302 22.83 5.41 0.72
C GLY A 302 23.80 6.52 1.15
N ALA A 303 24.39 6.34 2.34
CA ALA A 303 25.23 7.34 3.01
C ALA A 303 26.47 7.72 2.19
N ASP A 304 27.13 6.75 1.56
CA ASP A 304 28.33 6.99 0.78
C ASP A 304 28.10 7.88 -0.44
N ALA A 305 27.04 7.61 -1.19
CA ALA A 305 26.66 8.41 -2.36
C ALA A 305 26.20 9.82 -1.93
N PHE A 306 25.43 9.89 -0.84
CA PHE A 306 25.00 11.16 -0.26
C PHE A 306 26.17 12.04 0.16
N THR A 307 27.16 11.46 0.85
CA THR A 307 28.34 12.20 1.35
C THR A 307 29.24 12.68 0.24
N ARG A 308 29.44 11.85 -0.82
CA ARG A 308 30.27 12.21 -1.97
C ARG A 308 29.60 13.22 -2.90
N THR A 309 28.26 13.39 -2.83
CA THR A 309 27.55 14.35 -3.67
C THR A 309 27.56 15.74 -3.02
N PRO A 310 28.10 16.76 -3.71
CA PRO A 310 28.05 18.14 -3.22
C PRO A 310 26.63 18.57 -2.88
N ALA A 311 26.48 19.34 -1.80
CA ALA A 311 25.15 19.72 -1.29
C ALA A 311 24.26 20.38 -2.37
N GLY A 312 24.84 21.23 -3.23
CA GLY A 312 24.12 21.92 -4.30
C GLY A 312 23.64 20.99 -5.43
N GLU A 313 24.20 19.76 -5.55
CA GLU A 313 23.85 18.82 -6.61
C GLU A 313 22.87 17.73 -6.15
N ARG A 314 22.64 17.56 -4.82
CA ARG A 314 21.84 16.46 -4.26
C ARG A 314 20.43 16.43 -4.79
N ALA A 315 19.76 17.60 -4.83
CA ALA A 315 18.40 17.70 -5.35
C ALA A 315 18.29 17.28 -6.83
N ALA A 316 19.25 17.67 -7.65
CA ALA A 316 19.28 17.32 -9.06
C ALA A 316 19.54 15.80 -9.28
N ARG A 317 20.30 15.16 -8.38
CA ARG A 317 20.59 13.73 -8.44
C ARG A 317 19.43 12.83 -8.01
N MET A 318 18.45 13.36 -7.28
CA MET A 318 17.31 12.58 -6.75
C MET A 318 16.49 11.90 -7.85
N ALA A 319 16.06 12.62 -8.88
CA ALA A 319 15.22 12.04 -9.93
C ALA A 319 15.92 10.97 -10.79
N PRO A 320 17.20 11.12 -11.20
CA PRO A 320 17.96 10.03 -11.82
C PRO A 320 18.10 8.77 -10.95
N GLN A 321 18.34 8.93 -9.64
CA GLN A 321 18.40 7.81 -8.71
C GLN A 321 17.05 7.12 -8.58
N LEU A 322 15.96 7.87 -8.55
CA LEU A 322 14.61 7.33 -8.51
C LEU A 322 14.29 6.50 -9.77
N ARG A 323 14.67 6.98 -10.97
CA ARG A 323 14.53 6.19 -12.21
C ARG A 323 15.35 4.90 -12.17
N SER A 324 16.56 4.96 -11.63
CA SER A 324 17.43 3.78 -11.48
C SER A 324 16.79 2.78 -10.51
N LEU A 325 16.28 3.24 -9.38
CA LEU A 325 15.61 2.38 -8.40
C LEU A 325 14.38 1.69 -9.02
N ILE A 326 13.49 2.42 -9.68
CA ILE A 326 12.31 1.86 -10.34
C ILE A 326 12.70 0.75 -11.33
N ARG A 327 13.73 0.97 -12.15
CA ARG A 327 14.24 -0.07 -13.07
C ARG A 327 14.78 -1.29 -12.34
N ASN A 328 15.48 -1.09 -11.23
CA ASN A 328 16.01 -2.18 -10.42
C ASN A 328 14.89 -3.00 -9.76
N LEU A 329 13.84 -2.33 -9.27
CA LEU A 329 12.64 -2.97 -8.71
C LEU A 329 11.91 -3.80 -9.77
N ALA A 330 11.80 -3.27 -10.98
CA ALA A 330 11.13 -3.95 -12.09
C ALA A 330 11.96 -5.12 -12.65
N GLY A 331 13.28 -5.01 -12.65
CA GLY A 331 14.14 -5.96 -13.37
C GLY A 331 13.95 -5.87 -14.89
N ALA A 332 14.63 -6.74 -15.63
CA ALA A 332 14.58 -6.68 -17.10
C ALA A 332 13.22 -7.10 -17.68
N ALA A 333 12.51 -8.03 -17.01
CA ALA A 333 11.26 -8.59 -17.53
C ALA A 333 10.05 -7.63 -17.38
N ASP A 334 10.04 -6.83 -16.31
CA ASP A 334 8.91 -5.95 -15.96
C ASP A 334 9.29 -4.46 -16.05
N ALA A 335 10.41 -4.15 -16.75
CA ALA A 335 10.88 -2.77 -16.89
C ALA A 335 9.79 -1.89 -17.50
N PRO A 336 9.41 -0.77 -16.85
CA PRO A 336 8.40 0.11 -17.42
C PRO A 336 8.91 0.75 -18.72
N PRO A 337 8.00 1.09 -19.65
CA PRO A 337 8.33 1.89 -20.82
C PRO A 337 9.04 3.19 -20.42
N SER A 338 9.89 3.70 -21.29
CA SER A 338 10.71 4.89 -21.02
C SER A 338 9.90 6.18 -20.93
N SER A 339 8.68 6.20 -21.47
CA SER A 339 7.78 7.34 -21.49
C SER A 339 6.32 6.91 -21.65
N LEU A 340 5.37 7.81 -21.41
CA LEU A 340 3.95 7.55 -21.66
C LEU A 340 3.69 7.35 -23.17
N GLY A 341 4.42 8.05 -24.04
CA GLY A 341 4.36 7.82 -25.49
C GLY A 341 4.83 6.43 -25.89
N ALA A 342 5.93 5.94 -25.29
CA ALA A 342 6.38 4.56 -25.49
C ALA A 342 5.43 3.51 -24.92
N ALA A 343 4.63 3.89 -23.92
CA ALA A 343 3.54 3.08 -23.38
C ALA A 343 2.24 3.18 -24.22
N ALA A 344 2.28 3.78 -25.39
CA ALA A 344 1.15 3.99 -26.30
C ALA A 344 -0.03 4.79 -25.66
N VAL A 345 0.25 5.66 -24.71
CA VAL A 345 -0.77 6.58 -24.16
C VAL A 345 -1.09 7.65 -25.22
N PRO A 346 -2.36 7.83 -25.64
CA PRO A 346 -2.75 8.87 -26.58
C PRO A 346 -2.46 10.26 -26.01
N LYS A 347 -1.81 11.13 -26.78
CA LYS A 347 -1.49 12.49 -26.34
C LYS A 347 -2.74 13.31 -26.00
N GLU A 348 -3.83 13.01 -26.69
CA GLU A 348 -5.14 13.63 -26.54
C GLU A 348 -5.80 13.32 -25.18
N ALA A 349 -5.38 12.24 -24.51
CA ALA A 349 -5.88 11.89 -23.18
C ALA A 349 -5.25 12.72 -22.03
N LEU A 350 -4.09 13.37 -22.28
CA LEU A 350 -3.35 14.08 -21.23
C LEU A 350 -4.15 15.24 -20.61
N PRO A 351 -4.87 16.11 -21.38
CA PRO A 351 -5.66 17.19 -20.78
C PRO A 351 -6.82 16.66 -19.90
N ALA A 352 -7.48 15.57 -20.31
CA ALA A 352 -8.56 14.98 -19.52
C ALA A 352 -8.03 14.40 -18.20
N ALA A 353 -6.89 13.70 -18.25
CA ALA A 353 -6.22 13.17 -17.06
C ALA A 353 -5.76 14.29 -16.12
N ALA A 354 -5.20 15.38 -16.64
CA ALA A 354 -4.79 16.53 -15.84
C ALA A 354 -5.97 17.18 -15.10
N ARG A 355 -7.10 17.41 -15.81
CA ARG A 355 -8.34 17.94 -15.20
C ARG A 355 -8.87 17.01 -14.10
N ARG A 356 -8.92 15.70 -14.38
CA ARG A 356 -9.42 14.71 -13.43
C ARG A 356 -8.56 14.67 -12.15
N ALA A 357 -7.23 14.75 -12.29
CA ALA A 357 -6.31 14.77 -11.17
C ALA A 357 -6.38 16.07 -10.35
N ALA A 358 -6.75 17.20 -10.95
CA ALA A 358 -6.84 18.51 -10.32
C ALA A 358 -8.11 18.73 -9.48
N LEU A 359 -9.13 17.87 -9.60
CA LEU A 359 -10.39 17.98 -8.86
C LEU A 359 -10.24 17.79 -7.34
N ASP A 360 -9.08 17.35 -6.89
CA ASP A 360 -8.77 17.21 -5.47
C ASP A 360 -7.85 18.37 -5.01
N ALA A 361 -8.34 19.18 -4.08
CA ALA A 361 -7.78 20.48 -3.67
C ALA A 361 -6.36 20.44 -3.04
N SER A 362 -5.77 19.27 -2.84
CA SER A 362 -4.48 19.08 -2.15
C SER A 362 -3.27 18.88 -3.07
N GLY A 363 -3.40 18.99 -4.41
CA GLY A 363 -2.34 18.66 -5.36
C GLY A 363 -1.93 19.75 -6.33
N ALA A 364 -1.28 19.33 -7.42
CA ALA A 364 -0.90 20.20 -8.51
C ALA A 364 -2.16 20.73 -9.24
N SER A 365 -2.10 21.96 -9.74
CA SER A 365 -3.12 22.53 -10.62
C SER A 365 -3.22 21.75 -11.93
N GLU A 366 -4.29 21.94 -12.70
CA GLU A 366 -4.44 21.32 -14.03
C GLU A 366 -3.24 21.63 -14.93
N ALA A 367 -2.78 22.88 -14.95
CA ALA A 367 -1.64 23.30 -15.77
C ALA A 367 -0.35 22.59 -15.37
N GLU A 368 -0.10 22.44 -14.08
CA GLU A 368 1.06 21.72 -13.54
C GLU A 368 0.99 20.21 -13.80
N GLY A 369 -0.20 19.64 -13.66
CA GLY A 369 -0.46 18.26 -14.04
C GLY A 369 -0.17 18.00 -15.50
N LEU A 370 -0.60 18.92 -16.40
CA LEU A 370 -0.36 18.84 -17.83
C LEU A 370 1.14 19.01 -18.18
N GLU A 371 1.88 19.85 -17.44
CA GLU A 371 3.33 19.98 -17.60
C GLU A 371 4.03 18.65 -17.27
N ILE A 372 3.71 18.05 -16.11
CA ILE A 372 4.27 16.75 -15.69
C ILE A 372 3.96 15.66 -16.71
N LEU A 373 2.71 15.56 -17.16
CA LEU A 373 2.27 14.59 -18.17
C LEU A 373 2.99 14.76 -19.50
N SER A 374 3.18 16.01 -19.95
CA SER A 374 3.83 16.33 -21.22
C SER A 374 5.32 15.93 -21.19
N LEU A 375 6.03 16.21 -20.11
CA LEU A 375 7.43 15.77 -19.91
C LEU A 375 7.52 14.25 -19.87
N ALA A 376 6.62 13.59 -19.13
CA ALA A 376 6.58 12.13 -19.03
C ALA A 376 6.19 11.47 -20.37
N TRP A 377 5.40 12.14 -21.21
CA TRP A 377 5.00 11.63 -22.51
C TRP A 377 6.16 11.60 -23.51
N THR A 378 7.01 12.62 -23.50
CA THR A 378 8.20 12.70 -24.36
C THR A 378 9.36 11.88 -23.78
N GLY A 379 9.36 11.56 -22.50
CA GLY A 379 10.50 10.94 -21.81
C GLY A 379 11.66 11.92 -21.56
N THR A 380 11.40 13.22 -21.71
CA THR A 380 12.41 14.25 -21.44
C THR A 380 12.65 14.35 -19.95
N PRO A 381 13.92 14.39 -19.49
CA PRO A 381 14.28 14.41 -18.07
C PRO A 381 13.73 15.62 -17.31
#